data_4f4b613f1cf4c8eec1fe5cd6108d3a02
#
_entry.id   4f4b613f1cf4c8eec1fe5cd6108d3a02
#
_cell.length_a   1.000
_cell.length_b   1.000
_cell.length_c   1.000
_cell.angle_alpha   90.00
_cell.angle_beta   90.00
_cell.angle_gamma   90.00
#
_symmetry.space_group_name_H-M   'P 1'
#
loop_
_entity.id
_entity.type
_entity.pdbx_description
1 polymer ?
#
loop_
_entity_poly.entity_id
_entity_poly.type
_entity_poly.pdbx_seq_one_letter_code
_entity_poly.pdbx_strand_id
1 'polypeptide(L)'
;STPLYSSAASDVYKRQAPEFTGNPDLTSPEDLFVATISSCHMMTFLAVASLNKWQVQTYRDHAQGFLEENQAGRIIMNRVILQPQVVFSGSNHPSRKAQEDMHLKARRSGFIANSVRTSISIQPNF
;
A
#
# COMPACT_ATOMS: atom_id res chain seq x y z
N SER A 1 -4.53 18.73 1.25
CA SER A 1 -5.64 17.83 1.52
C SER A 1 -6.97 18.48 1.19
N THR A 2 -7.96 17.70 0.81
CA THR A 2 -9.29 18.20 0.51
C THR A 2 -10.05 18.44 1.81
N PRO A 3 -10.52 19.65 2.06
CA PRO A 3 -11.28 19.91 3.27
C PRO A 3 -12.64 19.20 3.24
N LEU A 4 -13.08 18.73 4.39
CA LEU A 4 -14.38 18.06 4.56
C LEU A 4 -15.40 19.08 5.06
N TYR A 5 -15.90 19.91 4.16
CA TYR A 5 -16.92 20.91 4.50
C TYR A 5 -17.99 20.96 3.40
N SER A 6 -18.70 22.07 3.24
CA SER A 6 -19.92 22.21 2.45
C SER A 6 -19.89 21.64 1.03
N SER A 7 -18.73 21.60 0.36
CA SER A 7 -18.59 21.03 -0.97
C SER A 7 -18.15 19.55 -0.96
N ALA A 8 -18.03 18.94 0.21
CA ALA A 8 -17.45 17.62 0.38
C ALA A 8 -18.20 16.54 -0.42
N ALA A 9 -19.52 16.57 -0.47
CA ALA A 9 -20.31 15.57 -1.20
C ALA A 9 -19.95 15.54 -2.69
N SER A 10 -19.82 16.71 -3.33
CA SER A 10 -19.44 16.79 -4.74
C SER A 10 -17.99 16.34 -4.96
N ASP A 11 -17.08 16.71 -4.05
CA ASP A 11 -15.68 16.32 -4.14
C ASP A 11 -15.52 14.79 -3.98
N VAL A 12 -16.21 14.21 -2.99
CA VAL A 12 -16.19 12.75 -2.77
C VAL A 12 -16.70 12.02 -4.00
N TYR A 13 -17.78 12.48 -4.62
CA TYR A 13 -18.31 11.90 -5.85
C TYR A 13 -17.27 11.92 -6.96
N LYS A 14 -16.58 13.03 -7.16
CA LYS A 14 -15.56 13.19 -8.20
C LYS A 14 -14.33 12.30 -7.96
N ARG A 15 -14.06 11.93 -6.71
CA ARG A 15 -12.92 11.08 -6.36
C ARG A 15 -13.22 9.58 -6.41
N GLN A 16 -14.43 9.18 -6.77
CA GLN A 16 -14.73 7.78 -7.01
C GLN A 16 -13.97 7.27 -8.24
N ALA A 17 -13.73 5.96 -8.28
CA ALA A 17 -13.08 5.34 -9.43
C ALA A 17 -13.89 5.63 -10.73
N PRO A 18 -13.22 5.79 -11.89
CA PRO A 18 -13.90 6.15 -13.13
C PRO A 18 -15.05 5.23 -13.52
N GLU A 19 -14.95 3.92 -13.25
CA GLU A 19 -16.02 2.94 -13.51
C GLU A 19 -17.27 3.19 -12.66
N PHE A 20 -17.18 4.02 -11.63
CA PHE A 20 -18.29 4.49 -10.81
C PHE A 20 -18.58 5.97 -11.02
N THR A 21 -18.39 6.44 -12.26
CA THR A 21 -18.64 7.82 -12.70
C THR A 21 -17.73 8.88 -12.05
N GLY A 22 -16.62 8.44 -11.42
CA GLY A 22 -15.63 9.36 -10.86
C GLY A 22 -14.79 10.05 -11.94
N ASN A 23 -14.10 11.12 -11.55
CA ASN A 23 -13.17 11.84 -12.42
C ASN A 23 -11.80 11.15 -12.37
N PRO A 24 -11.26 10.64 -13.52
CA PRO A 24 -9.98 9.94 -13.54
C PRO A 24 -8.78 10.81 -13.16
N ASP A 25 -8.92 12.14 -13.20
CA ASP A 25 -7.84 13.06 -12.83
C ASP A 25 -7.73 13.27 -11.31
N LEU A 26 -8.66 12.73 -10.53
CA LEU A 26 -8.65 12.84 -9.08
C LEU A 26 -8.36 11.49 -8.44
N THR A 27 -7.64 11.55 -7.30
CA THR A 27 -7.39 10.34 -6.51
C THR A 27 -8.69 9.84 -5.89
N SER A 28 -9.03 8.59 -6.16
CA SER A 28 -10.21 7.95 -5.60
C SER A 28 -9.99 7.48 -4.16
N PRO A 29 -11.08 7.23 -3.40
CA PRO A 29 -10.94 6.58 -2.09
C PRO A 29 -10.24 5.22 -2.16
N GLU A 30 -10.46 4.47 -3.22
CA GLU A 30 -9.81 3.18 -3.44
C GLU A 30 -8.30 3.34 -3.59
N ASP A 31 -7.85 4.35 -4.33
CA ASP A 31 -6.43 4.66 -4.47
C ASP A 31 -5.82 5.07 -3.13
N LEU A 32 -6.53 5.88 -2.34
CA LEU A 32 -6.09 6.27 -1.00
C LEU A 32 -5.99 5.07 -0.07
N PHE A 33 -6.94 4.13 -0.17
CA PHE A 33 -6.91 2.91 0.62
C PHE A 33 -5.65 2.10 0.30
N VAL A 34 -5.35 1.89 -0.99
CA VAL A 34 -4.14 1.18 -1.43
C VAL A 34 -2.89 1.92 -0.98
N ALA A 35 -2.86 3.24 -1.14
CA ALA A 35 -1.73 4.06 -0.72
C ALA A 35 -1.49 3.98 0.79
N THR A 36 -2.53 3.90 1.59
CA THR A 36 -2.42 3.76 3.04
C THR A 36 -1.78 2.43 3.40
N ILE A 37 -2.19 1.34 2.76
CA ILE A 37 -1.60 0.01 3.00
C ILE A 37 -0.13 0.01 2.57
N SER A 38 0.18 0.54 1.40
CA SER A 38 1.55 0.64 0.88
C SER A 38 2.44 1.45 1.80
N SER A 39 1.98 2.62 2.21
CA SER A 39 2.71 3.52 3.12
C SER A 39 2.97 2.87 4.48
N CYS A 40 1.97 2.20 5.03
CA CYS A 40 2.12 1.50 6.31
C CYS A 40 3.18 0.39 6.22
N HIS A 41 3.16 -0.39 5.16
CA HIS A 41 4.17 -1.43 4.93
C HIS A 41 5.56 -0.82 4.80
N MET A 42 5.70 0.26 4.03
CA MET A 42 6.98 0.97 3.88
C MET A 42 7.51 1.42 5.23
N MET A 43 6.70 2.08 6.05
CA MET A 43 7.12 2.58 7.35
C MET A 43 7.60 1.45 8.25
N THR A 44 6.89 0.34 8.26
CA THR A 44 7.26 -0.82 9.06
C THR A 44 8.53 -1.48 8.53
N PHE A 45 8.67 -1.59 7.20
CA PHE A 45 9.88 -2.12 6.58
C PHE A 45 11.10 -1.25 6.94
N LEU A 46 10.96 0.07 6.86
CA LEU A 46 12.05 0.99 7.19
C LEU A 46 12.44 0.88 8.65
N ALA A 47 11.48 0.64 9.55
CA ALA A 47 11.78 0.40 10.96
C ALA A 47 12.59 -0.90 11.15
N VAL A 48 12.20 -1.98 10.46
CA VAL A 48 12.95 -3.24 10.49
C VAL A 48 14.36 -3.05 9.93
N ALA A 49 14.49 -2.35 8.83
CA ALA A 49 15.80 -2.05 8.24
C ALA A 49 16.69 -1.29 9.21
N SER A 50 16.14 -0.29 9.88
CA SER A 50 16.86 0.52 10.85
C SER A 50 17.36 -0.32 12.03
N LEU A 51 16.53 -1.22 12.55
CA LEU A 51 16.93 -2.12 13.65
C LEU A 51 18.08 -3.03 13.23
N ASN A 52 18.17 -3.41 11.98
CA ASN A 52 19.25 -4.24 11.44
C ASN A 52 20.41 -3.40 10.89
N LYS A 53 20.36 -2.09 11.07
CA LYS A 53 21.39 -1.14 10.62
C LYS A 53 21.60 -1.12 9.11
N TRP A 54 20.58 -1.49 8.34
CA TRP A 54 20.58 -1.33 6.90
C TRP A 54 20.12 0.07 6.53
N GLN A 55 20.81 0.72 5.62
CA GLN A 55 20.45 2.04 5.12
C GLN A 55 19.71 1.91 3.80
N VAL A 56 18.47 2.37 3.77
CA VAL A 56 17.66 2.39 2.58
C VAL A 56 17.88 3.71 1.84
N GLN A 57 18.26 3.64 0.57
CA GLN A 57 18.43 4.81 -0.27
C GLN A 57 17.12 5.20 -0.92
N THR A 58 16.42 4.25 -1.54
CA THR A 58 15.11 4.49 -2.14
C THR A 58 14.15 3.34 -1.83
N TYR A 59 12.89 3.69 -1.74
CA TYR A 59 11.80 2.72 -1.61
C TYR A 59 10.70 3.15 -2.58
N ARG A 60 10.31 2.25 -3.47
CA ARG A 60 9.24 2.48 -4.44
C ARG A 60 8.31 1.29 -4.41
N ASP A 61 7.02 1.54 -4.58
CA ASP A 61 6.02 0.49 -4.61
C ASP A 61 5.06 0.73 -5.78
N HIS A 62 4.85 -0.30 -6.58
CA HIS A 62 3.81 -0.34 -7.60
C HIS A 62 2.60 -1.11 -7.04
N ALA A 63 1.99 -0.54 -6.02
CA ALA A 63 0.85 -1.15 -5.36
C ALA A 63 -0.38 -1.16 -6.27
N GLN A 64 -1.12 -2.26 -6.23
CA GLN A 64 -2.35 -2.43 -6.99
C GLN A 64 -3.46 -2.93 -6.08
N GLY A 65 -4.63 -2.33 -6.21
CA GLY A 65 -5.84 -2.76 -5.53
C GLY A 65 -6.87 -3.26 -6.54
N PHE A 66 -7.68 -4.22 -6.12
CA PHE A 66 -8.66 -4.86 -6.98
C PHE A 66 -10.04 -4.80 -6.35
N LEU A 67 -10.94 -4.08 -7.02
CA LEU A 67 -12.36 -4.08 -6.70
C LEU A 67 -12.97 -5.34 -7.32
N GLU A 68 -13.48 -6.22 -6.47
CA GLU A 68 -14.03 -7.50 -6.91
C GLU A 68 -15.26 -7.83 -6.09
N GLU A 69 -16.17 -8.58 -6.70
CA GLU A 69 -17.36 -9.07 -6.03
C GLU A 69 -16.99 -10.15 -5.00
N ASN A 70 -17.50 -10.01 -3.79
CA ASN A 70 -17.31 -11.04 -2.77
C ASN A 70 -18.41 -12.10 -2.84
N GLN A 71 -18.37 -13.09 -1.92
CA GLN A 71 -19.36 -14.17 -1.88
C GLN A 71 -20.78 -13.68 -1.62
N ALA A 72 -20.93 -12.53 -0.98
CA ALA A 72 -22.24 -11.93 -0.69
C ALA A 72 -22.76 -11.04 -1.84
N GLY A 73 -22.06 -11.01 -3.00
CA GLY A 73 -22.44 -10.22 -4.15
C GLY A 73 -22.13 -8.74 -4.03
N ARG A 74 -21.27 -8.35 -3.10
CA ARG A 74 -20.86 -6.94 -2.92
C ARG A 74 -19.49 -6.68 -3.51
N ILE A 75 -19.33 -5.53 -4.14
CA ILE A 75 -18.03 -5.09 -4.65
C ILE A 75 -17.25 -4.49 -3.49
N ILE A 76 -16.07 -5.04 -3.24
CA ILE A 76 -15.17 -4.61 -2.16
C ILE A 76 -13.74 -4.51 -2.68
N MET A 77 -12.88 -3.83 -1.92
CA MET A 77 -11.43 -3.92 -2.11
C MET A 77 -10.99 -5.30 -1.64
N ASN A 78 -11.04 -6.27 -2.54
CA ASN A 78 -10.87 -7.69 -2.20
C ASN A 78 -9.40 -8.06 -2.00
N ARG A 79 -8.52 -7.50 -2.82
CA ARG A 79 -7.07 -7.78 -2.75
C ARG A 79 -6.27 -6.52 -3.01
N VAL A 80 -5.11 -6.48 -2.37
CA VAL A 80 -4.07 -5.49 -2.64
C VAL A 80 -2.75 -6.25 -2.82
N ILE A 81 -2.03 -5.91 -3.88
CA ILE A 81 -0.70 -6.45 -4.15
C ILE A 81 0.29 -5.30 -4.02
N LEU A 82 1.23 -5.44 -3.10
CA LEU A 82 2.35 -4.51 -2.96
C LEU A 82 3.55 -5.07 -3.70
N GLN A 83 4.22 -4.23 -4.47
CA GLN A 83 5.39 -4.62 -5.26
C GLN A 83 6.58 -3.69 -4.93
N PRO A 84 7.05 -3.72 -3.69
CA PRO A 84 8.11 -2.81 -3.27
C PRO A 84 9.44 -3.14 -3.93
N GLN A 85 10.13 -2.09 -4.35
CA GLN A 85 11.50 -2.15 -4.84
C GLN A 85 12.35 -1.27 -3.95
N VAL A 86 13.34 -1.87 -3.29
CA VAL A 86 14.15 -1.19 -2.29
C VAL A 86 15.61 -1.19 -2.75
N VAL A 87 16.20 -0.01 -2.73
CA VAL A 87 17.64 0.15 -2.99
C VAL A 87 18.31 0.53 -1.68
N PHE A 88 19.35 -0.20 -1.33
CA PHE A 88 20.14 0.04 -0.13
C PHE A 88 21.38 0.83 -0.48
N SER A 89 21.81 1.73 0.41
CA SER A 89 23.05 2.48 0.27
C SER A 89 24.22 1.76 0.91
N GLY A 90 25.43 2.14 0.50
CA GLY A 90 26.67 1.57 1.04
C GLY A 90 27.07 0.28 0.33
N SER A 91 28.18 -0.28 0.80
CA SER A 91 28.77 -1.50 0.22
C SER A 91 28.22 -2.78 0.85
N ASN A 92 27.57 -2.68 1.99
CA ASN A 92 27.03 -3.83 2.72
C ASN A 92 25.51 -3.85 2.59
N HIS A 93 25.00 -4.73 1.77
CA HIS A 93 23.58 -4.84 1.48
C HIS A 93 23.02 -6.13 2.05
N PRO A 94 21.74 -6.16 2.48
CA PRO A 94 21.11 -7.40 2.88
C PRO A 94 20.99 -8.34 1.68
N SER A 95 21.13 -9.63 1.93
CA SER A 95 20.88 -10.65 0.91
C SER A 95 19.41 -10.63 0.50
N ARG A 96 19.09 -11.25 -0.64
CA ARG A 96 17.69 -11.40 -1.05
C ARG A 96 16.86 -12.09 0.02
N LYS A 97 17.40 -13.14 0.63
CA LYS A 97 16.72 -13.87 1.72
C LYS A 97 16.45 -12.97 2.91
N ALA A 98 17.42 -12.14 3.29
CA ALA A 98 17.26 -11.18 4.38
C ALA A 98 16.19 -10.13 4.04
N GLN A 99 16.14 -9.66 2.81
CA GLN A 99 15.10 -8.72 2.38
C GLN A 99 13.72 -9.35 2.41
N GLU A 100 13.59 -10.60 1.96
CA GLU A 100 12.32 -11.34 2.05
C GLU A 100 11.86 -11.46 3.50
N ASP A 101 12.76 -11.81 4.41
CA ASP A 101 12.44 -11.91 5.83
C ASP A 101 12.02 -10.55 6.42
N MET A 102 12.65 -9.47 5.98
CA MET A 102 12.27 -8.12 6.41
C MET A 102 10.85 -7.77 5.94
N HIS A 103 10.48 -8.13 4.72
CA HIS A 103 9.12 -7.91 4.24
C HIS A 103 8.10 -8.76 5.00
N LEU A 104 8.45 -9.99 5.36
CA LEU A 104 7.57 -10.83 6.18
C LEU A 104 7.32 -10.21 7.56
N LYS A 105 8.37 -9.71 8.21
CA LYS A 105 8.24 -9.04 9.50
C LYS A 105 7.40 -7.78 9.37
N ALA A 106 7.63 -6.98 8.33
CA ALA A 106 6.86 -5.77 8.08
C ALA A 106 5.38 -6.10 7.85
N ARG A 107 5.07 -7.16 7.12
CA ARG A 107 3.69 -7.58 6.88
C ARG A 107 2.99 -7.98 8.17
N ARG A 108 3.66 -8.70 9.05
CA ARG A 108 3.09 -9.14 10.33
C ARG A 108 2.83 -7.99 11.29
N SER A 109 3.65 -6.96 11.24
CA SER A 109 3.60 -5.83 12.19
C SER A 109 2.80 -4.63 11.66
N GLY A 110 2.32 -4.65 10.42
CA GLY A 110 1.63 -3.53 9.82
C GLY A 110 0.24 -3.34 10.42
N PHE A 111 0.03 -2.21 11.09
CA PHE A 111 -1.24 -1.93 11.79
C PHE A 111 -2.41 -1.89 10.83
N ILE A 112 -2.27 -1.20 9.71
CA ILE A 112 -3.35 -1.03 8.74
C ILE A 112 -3.66 -2.36 8.05
N ALA A 113 -2.62 -3.09 7.61
CA ALA A 113 -2.82 -4.39 6.97
C ALA A 113 -3.52 -5.38 7.91
N ASN A 114 -3.24 -5.32 9.20
CA ASN A 114 -3.87 -6.18 10.20
C ASN A 114 -5.28 -5.74 10.57
N SER A 115 -5.72 -4.57 10.12
CA SER A 115 -7.02 -3.98 10.47
C SER A 115 -8.06 -4.11 9.37
N VAL A 116 -7.73 -4.69 8.24
CA VAL A 116 -8.63 -4.81 7.09
C VAL A 116 -8.89 -6.27 6.74
N ARG A 117 -10.02 -6.51 6.09
CA ARG A 117 -10.37 -7.85 5.57
C ARG A 117 -9.76 -8.12 4.20
N THR A 118 -9.30 -7.09 3.53
CA THR A 118 -8.64 -7.17 2.23
C THR A 118 -7.45 -8.12 2.29
N SER A 119 -7.36 -9.03 1.33
CA SER A 119 -6.19 -9.89 1.19
C SER A 119 -5.01 -9.07 0.69
N ILE A 120 -3.92 -9.08 1.43
CA ILE A 120 -2.73 -8.30 1.10
C ILE A 120 -1.57 -9.24 0.84
N SER A 121 -0.99 -9.15 -0.33
CA SER A 121 0.21 -9.89 -0.69
C SER A 121 1.36 -8.93 -0.99
N ILE A 122 2.54 -9.35 -0.59
CA ILE A 122 3.76 -8.61 -0.85
C ILE A 122 4.57 -9.39 -1.87
N GLN A 123 4.82 -8.77 -3.02
CA GLN A 123 5.59 -9.35 -4.12
C GLN A 123 6.78 -8.44 -4.42
N PRO A 124 7.85 -8.51 -3.62
CA PRO A 124 8.98 -7.62 -3.80
C PRO A 124 9.60 -7.75 -5.18
N ASN A 125 10.03 -6.63 -5.74
CA ASN A 125 10.75 -6.57 -7.01
C ASN A 125 12.23 -6.35 -6.69
N PHE A 126 13.02 -7.40 -6.83
CA PHE A 126 14.46 -7.38 -6.50
C PHE A 126 15.33 -6.94 -7.67
#